data_87ac8833e57c7b450a4fdae72cee1b1d
#
_entry.id   87ac8833e57c7b450a4fdae72cee1b1d
#
_cell.length_a   1.000
_cell.length_b   1.000
_cell.length_c   1.000
_cell.angle_alpha   90.00
_cell.angle_beta   90.00
_cell.angle_gamma   90.00
#
_symmetry.space_group_name_H-M   'P 1'
#
loop_
_entity.id
_entity.type
_entity.pdbx_description
1 polymer ?
#
loop_
_entity_poly.entity_id
_entity_poly.type
_entity_poly.pdbx_seq_one_letter_code
_entity_poly.pdbx_strand_id
1 'polypeptide(L)'
;MLDAAGISSPNVSFVPVDFKMDNLFDNLVQSGFDASRKTLFLWEGVSLYLSDEEIAGTLALIKKQVEPGSILIADFYADRLIQTIGKANANQKMLELTNETLNFGLPFSDNWQKVLSDFVSSQSMQQGESHFLGANHKGGPYAAVVEMIC
;
A
#
# COMPACT_ATOMS: atom_id res chain seq x y z
N MET A 1 -14.42 -15.73 -9.66
CA MET A 1 -15.57 -14.94 -9.14
C MET A 1 -16.17 -14.01 -10.19
N LEU A 2 -15.41 -13.24 -10.96
CA LEU A 2 -15.94 -12.36 -12.01
C LEU A 2 -16.55 -13.15 -13.19
N ASP A 3 -15.93 -14.27 -13.58
CA ASP A 3 -16.51 -15.17 -14.60
C ASP A 3 -17.88 -15.74 -14.20
N ALA A 4 -18.06 -16.03 -12.90
CA ALA A 4 -19.34 -16.50 -12.38
C ALA A 4 -20.42 -15.40 -12.37
N ALA A 5 -20.03 -14.13 -12.38
CA ALA A 5 -20.92 -12.97 -12.47
C ALA A 5 -21.16 -12.51 -13.92
N GLY A 6 -20.57 -13.20 -14.92
CA GLY A 6 -20.68 -12.81 -16.33
C GLY A 6 -19.97 -11.52 -16.68
N ILE A 7 -19.05 -11.06 -15.84
CA ILE A 7 -18.25 -9.84 -16.07
C ILE A 7 -16.98 -10.25 -16.83
N SER A 8 -16.98 -9.98 -18.14
CA SER A 8 -15.79 -10.10 -18.98
C SER A 8 -15.08 -8.76 -19.05
N SER A 9 -13.82 -8.73 -18.65
CA SER A 9 -12.97 -7.56 -18.84
C SER A 9 -11.70 -7.97 -19.60
N PRO A 10 -11.66 -7.76 -20.92
CA PRO A 10 -10.54 -8.22 -21.75
C PRO A 10 -9.20 -7.55 -21.41
N ASN A 11 -9.26 -6.47 -20.61
CA ASN A 11 -8.10 -5.68 -20.22
C ASN A 11 -7.68 -5.89 -18.75
N VAL A 12 -8.24 -6.89 -18.07
CA VAL A 12 -7.93 -7.18 -16.67
C VAL A 12 -7.39 -8.60 -16.56
N SER A 13 -6.23 -8.73 -15.95
CA SER A 13 -5.64 -10.00 -15.54
C SER A 13 -5.58 -10.09 -14.03
N PHE A 14 -6.01 -11.22 -13.46
CA PHE A 14 -5.90 -11.49 -12.03
C PHE A 14 -4.65 -12.33 -11.79
N VAL A 15 -3.73 -11.78 -11.01
CA VAL A 15 -2.47 -12.44 -10.66
C VAL A 15 -2.48 -12.69 -9.16
N PRO A 16 -2.57 -13.95 -8.70
CA PRO A 16 -2.48 -14.25 -7.28
C PRO A 16 -1.04 -14.02 -6.80
N VAL A 17 -0.88 -13.32 -5.68
CA VAL A 17 0.42 -13.06 -5.07
C VAL A 17 0.30 -13.16 -3.56
N ASP A 18 1.15 -13.97 -2.95
CA ASP A 18 1.41 -13.94 -1.51
C ASP A 18 2.66 -13.08 -1.26
N PHE A 19 2.48 -11.88 -0.69
CA PHE A 19 3.57 -10.94 -0.43
C PHE A 19 4.66 -11.49 0.50
N LYS A 20 4.39 -12.57 1.24
CA LYS A 20 5.35 -13.21 2.14
C LYS A 20 6.20 -14.27 1.44
N MET A 21 5.67 -14.90 0.41
CA MET A 21 6.24 -16.09 -0.22
C MET A 21 6.65 -15.89 -1.66
N ASP A 22 5.93 -15.01 -2.38
CA ASP A 22 6.07 -14.85 -3.82
C ASP A 22 6.94 -13.66 -4.19
N ASN A 23 7.61 -13.75 -5.34
CA ASN A 23 8.16 -12.60 -6.01
C ASN A 23 7.07 -11.93 -6.85
N LEU A 24 6.60 -10.76 -6.42
CA LEU A 24 5.56 -9.99 -7.09
C LEU A 24 5.84 -9.83 -8.60
N PHE A 25 7.06 -9.40 -8.96
CA PHE A 25 7.38 -9.10 -10.37
C PHE A 25 7.52 -10.35 -11.23
N ASP A 26 7.99 -11.46 -10.70
CA ASP A 26 8.03 -12.72 -11.43
C ASP A 26 6.61 -13.15 -11.83
N ASN A 27 5.67 -13.06 -10.92
CA ASN A 27 4.26 -13.38 -11.16
C ASN A 27 3.61 -12.40 -12.16
N LEU A 28 3.89 -11.10 -12.03
CA LEU A 28 3.38 -10.07 -12.94
C LEU A 28 3.92 -10.27 -14.36
N VAL A 29 5.23 -10.48 -14.54
CA VAL A 29 5.86 -10.68 -15.84
C VAL A 29 5.36 -11.96 -16.51
N GLN A 30 5.24 -13.06 -15.75
CA GLN A 30 4.65 -14.30 -16.27
C GLN A 30 3.20 -14.11 -16.75
N SER A 31 2.51 -13.13 -16.17
CA SER A 31 1.13 -12.77 -16.54
C SER A 31 1.02 -11.71 -17.61
N GLY A 32 2.16 -11.31 -18.22
CA GLY A 32 2.20 -10.37 -19.34
C GLY A 32 2.47 -8.91 -18.98
N PHE A 33 2.85 -8.63 -17.73
CA PHE A 33 3.30 -7.29 -17.34
C PHE A 33 4.60 -6.91 -18.04
N ASP A 34 4.64 -5.72 -18.63
CA ASP A 34 5.81 -5.17 -19.30
C ASP A 34 6.48 -4.09 -18.44
N ALA A 35 7.54 -4.46 -17.74
CA ALA A 35 8.29 -3.59 -16.86
C ALA A 35 9.04 -2.44 -17.57
N SER A 36 9.19 -2.50 -18.90
CA SER A 36 9.80 -1.43 -19.70
C SER A 36 8.85 -0.26 -19.99
N ARG A 37 7.60 -0.36 -19.56
CA ARG A 37 6.59 0.67 -19.74
C ARG A 37 6.31 1.40 -18.43
N LYS A 38 6.13 2.73 -18.52
CA LYS A 38 5.65 3.51 -17.37
C LYS A 38 4.32 2.95 -16.87
N THR A 39 4.27 2.69 -15.59
CA THR A 39 3.14 2.02 -14.93
C THR A 39 2.61 2.87 -13.79
N LEU A 40 1.30 2.90 -13.65
CA LEU A 40 0.62 3.39 -12.46
C LEU A 40 0.25 2.19 -11.59
N PHE A 41 0.78 2.16 -10.38
CA PHE A 41 0.38 1.21 -9.35
C PHE A 41 -0.64 1.88 -8.41
N LEU A 42 -1.65 1.12 -8.03
CA LEU A 42 -2.58 1.52 -6.97
C LEU A 42 -2.46 0.50 -5.83
N TRP A 43 -2.08 0.99 -4.66
CA TRP A 43 -1.93 0.19 -3.45
C TRP A 43 -2.85 0.72 -2.36
N GLU A 44 -4.09 0.25 -2.38
CA GLU A 44 -5.19 0.72 -1.54
C GLU A 44 -5.59 -0.34 -0.52
N GLY A 45 -5.64 0.04 0.77
CA GLY A 45 -6.11 -0.83 1.86
C GLY A 45 -5.20 -2.02 2.15
N VAL A 46 -3.95 -2.02 1.72
CA VAL A 46 -3.01 -3.15 1.85
C VAL A 46 -1.92 -2.87 2.88
N SER A 47 -1.41 -1.64 2.93
CA SER A 47 -0.24 -1.27 3.74
C SER A 47 -0.39 -1.65 5.22
N LEU A 48 -1.59 -1.51 5.78
CA LEU A 48 -1.87 -1.77 7.19
C LEU A 48 -1.70 -3.25 7.61
N TYR A 49 -1.73 -4.20 6.68
CA TYR A 49 -1.60 -5.64 6.97
C TYR A 49 -0.15 -6.13 6.89
N LEU A 50 0.74 -5.37 6.30
CA LEU A 50 2.13 -5.74 6.07
C LEU A 50 3.03 -5.30 7.23
N SER A 51 4.16 -5.96 7.39
CA SER A 51 5.24 -5.50 8.28
C SER A 51 6.07 -4.40 7.63
N ASP A 52 6.89 -3.71 8.41
CA ASP A 52 7.83 -2.69 7.91
C ASP A 52 8.76 -3.27 6.83
N GLU A 53 9.24 -4.50 7.02
CA GLU A 53 10.13 -5.20 6.08
C GLU A 53 9.41 -5.56 4.78
N GLU A 54 8.16 -6.04 4.86
CA GLU A 54 7.36 -6.39 3.69
C GLU A 54 7.03 -5.14 2.85
N ILE A 55 6.71 -4.02 3.49
CA ILE A 55 6.49 -2.74 2.81
C ILE A 55 7.78 -2.26 2.13
N ALA A 56 8.88 -2.18 2.89
CA ALA A 56 10.16 -1.72 2.37
C ALA A 56 10.65 -2.62 1.22
N GLY A 57 10.51 -3.93 1.37
CA GLY A 57 10.86 -4.90 0.33
C GLY A 57 10.04 -4.73 -0.95
N THR A 58 8.72 -4.56 -0.83
CA THR A 58 7.83 -4.35 -1.98
C THR A 58 8.12 -3.02 -2.69
N LEU A 59 8.28 -1.94 -1.93
CA LEU A 59 8.61 -0.62 -2.49
C LEU A 59 9.98 -0.62 -3.19
N ALA A 60 10.97 -1.29 -2.62
CA ALA A 60 12.29 -1.46 -3.24
C ALA A 60 12.23 -2.28 -4.54
N LEU A 61 11.40 -3.33 -4.57
CA LEU A 61 11.17 -4.11 -5.80
C LEU A 61 10.49 -3.27 -6.87
N ILE A 62 9.43 -2.53 -6.54
CA ILE A 62 8.77 -1.61 -7.47
C ILE A 62 9.81 -0.64 -8.04
N LYS A 63 10.52 0.07 -7.17
CA LYS A 63 11.54 1.06 -7.57
C LYS A 63 12.61 0.49 -8.52
N LYS A 64 13.02 -0.76 -8.28
CA LYS A 64 14.08 -1.42 -9.06
C LYS A 64 13.61 -1.96 -10.41
N GLN A 65 12.36 -2.40 -10.49
CA GLN A 65 11.86 -3.20 -11.61
C GLN A 65 11.04 -2.42 -12.63
N VAL A 66 10.64 -1.18 -12.30
CA VAL A 66 9.77 -0.41 -13.18
C VAL A 66 10.53 0.65 -13.97
N GLU A 67 9.96 1.08 -15.07
CA GLU A 67 10.50 2.19 -15.87
C GLU A 67 10.49 3.49 -15.03
N PRO A 68 11.62 4.24 -15.00
CA PRO A 68 11.69 5.53 -14.29
C PRO A 68 10.56 6.49 -14.67
N GLY A 69 9.96 7.11 -13.68
CA GLY A 69 8.78 7.96 -13.81
C GLY A 69 7.47 7.16 -13.83
N SER A 70 7.50 5.87 -13.45
CA SER A 70 6.32 5.15 -12.99
C SER A 70 5.85 5.71 -11.66
N ILE A 71 4.58 5.56 -11.36
CA ILE A 71 3.92 6.15 -10.19
C ILE A 71 3.27 5.05 -9.37
N LEU A 72 3.43 5.13 -8.05
CA LEU A 72 2.65 4.38 -7.08
C LEU A 72 1.77 5.35 -6.30
N ILE A 73 0.46 5.14 -6.32
CA ILE A 73 -0.48 5.79 -5.41
C ILE A 73 -0.77 4.80 -4.29
N ALA A 74 -0.43 5.20 -3.06
CA ALA A 74 -0.59 4.34 -1.88
C ALA A 74 -1.27 5.08 -0.74
N ASP A 75 -2.01 4.34 0.09
CA ASP A 75 -2.51 4.83 1.36
C ASP A 75 -1.65 4.33 2.53
N PHE A 76 -1.46 5.21 3.51
CA PHE A 76 -0.80 4.91 4.76
C PHE A 76 -1.63 5.41 5.93
N TYR A 77 -1.75 4.60 6.96
CA TYR A 77 -2.60 4.87 8.11
C TYR A 77 -1.78 5.31 9.31
N ALA A 78 -2.40 6.11 10.18
CA ALA A 78 -1.80 6.49 11.44
C ALA A 78 -1.67 5.26 12.37
N ASP A 79 -0.53 5.11 13.01
CA ASP A 79 -0.25 4.05 13.99
C ASP A 79 -1.31 3.97 15.09
N ARG A 80 -1.76 5.13 15.61
CA ARG A 80 -2.84 5.22 16.60
C ARG A 80 -4.18 4.67 16.09
N LEU A 81 -4.48 4.83 14.78
CA LEU A 81 -5.68 4.25 14.18
C LEU A 81 -5.58 2.73 14.12
N ILE A 82 -4.42 2.22 13.67
CA ILE A 82 -4.13 0.78 13.63
C ILE A 82 -4.31 0.15 15.01
N GLN A 83 -3.74 0.76 16.06
CA GLN A 83 -3.89 0.29 17.43
C GLN A 83 -5.33 0.35 17.93
N THR A 84 -6.10 1.35 17.53
CA THR A 84 -7.51 1.51 17.93
C THR A 84 -8.40 0.49 17.24
N ILE A 85 -8.24 0.32 15.93
CA ILE A 85 -9.00 -0.65 15.12
C ILE A 85 -8.69 -2.06 15.57
N GLY A 86 -7.42 -2.40 15.79
CA GLY A 86 -6.99 -3.73 16.23
C GLY A 86 -7.51 -4.12 17.62
N LYS A 87 -7.82 -3.16 18.48
CA LYS A 87 -8.38 -3.42 19.83
C LYS A 87 -9.91 -3.53 19.86
N ALA A 88 -10.60 -3.13 18.82
CA ALA A 88 -12.07 -3.20 18.77
C ALA A 88 -12.54 -4.66 18.64
N ASN A 89 -13.36 -5.14 19.56
CA ASN A 89 -13.81 -6.55 19.63
C ASN A 89 -14.41 -7.07 18.32
N ALA A 90 -15.15 -6.23 17.57
CA ALA A 90 -15.74 -6.63 16.30
C ALA A 90 -14.65 -6.86 15.23
N ASN A 91 -13.61 -6.03 15.22
CA ASN A 91 -12.51 -6.14 14.27
C ASN A 91 -11.58 -7.30 14.63
N GLN A 92 -11.34 -7.57 15.91
CA GLN A 92 -10.57 -8.73 16.35
C GLN A 92 -11.15 -10.03 15.82
N LYS A 93 -12.47 -10.22 15.94
CA LYS A 93 -13.14 -11.40 15.39
C LYS A 93 -12.98 -11.53 13.87
N MET A 94 -13.05 -10.41 13.15
CA MET A 94 -12.87 -10.42 11.70
C MET A 94 -11.42 -10.75 11.32
N LEU A 95 -10.45 -10.14 11.98
CA LEU A 95 -9.02 -10.42 11.78
C LEU A 95 -8.66 -11.88 12.11
N GLU A 96 -9.25 -12.45 13.18
CA GLU A 96 -9.10 -13.87 13.51
C GLU A 96 -9.66 -14.79 12.41
N LEU A 97 -10.84 -14.44 11.86
CA LEU A 97 -11.49 -15.23 10.79
C LEU A 97 -10.70 -15.20 9.47
N THR A 98 -10.04 -14.09 9.16
CA THR A 98 -9.23 -13.92 7.96
C THR A 98 -7.76 -14.30 8.18
N ASN A 99 -7.37 -14.60 9.43
CA ASN A 99 -5.97 -14.82 9.84
C ASN A 99 -5.07 -13.61 9.49
N GLU A 100 -5.62 -12.40 9.59
CA GLU A 100 -4.93 -11.15 9.33
C GLU A 100 -4.55 -10.43 10.64
N THR A 101 -3.51 -9.63 10.57
CA THR A 101 -3.08 -8.74 11.66
C THR A 101 -2.87 -7.34 11.11
N LEU A 102 -3.14 -6.32 11.92
CA LEU A 102 -2.82 -4.95 11.57
C LEU A 102 -1.45 -4.63 12.15
N ASN A 103 -0.49 -4.31 11.28
CA ASN A 103 0.92 -4.21 11.65
C ASN A 103 1.50 -2.82 11.42
N PHE A 104 1.33 -2.27 10.22
CA PHE A 104 2.01 -1.06 9.81
C PHE A 104 1.16 0.19 10.02
N GLY A 105 1.78 1.23 10.58
CA GLY A 105 1.22 2.57 10.68
C GLY A 105 2.30 3.63 10.82
N LEU A 106 2.07 4.80 10.24
CA LEU A 106 2.97 5.95 10.39
C LEU A 106 2.59 6.80 11.61
N PRO A 107 3.57 7.39 12.32
CA PRO A 107 3.32 8.19 13.52
C PRO A 107 2.80 9.60 13.16
N PHE A 108 1.61 9.66 12.56
CA PHE A 108 0.96 10.91 12.18
C PHE A 108 0.43 11.65 13.42
N SER A 109 1.29 12.47 14.02
CA SER A 109 0.97 13.35 15.14
C SER A 109 1.15 14.83 14.75
N ASP A 110 2.20 15.48 15.24
CA ASP A 110 2.36 16.95 15.05
C ASP A 110 2.96 17.35 13.70
N ASN A 111 3.81 16.53 13.10
CA ASN A 111 4.51 16.86 11.83
C ASN A 111 4.25 15.80 10.76
N TRP A 112 2.98 15.46 10.56
CA TRP A 112 2.60 14.35 9.65
C TRP A 112 3.09 14.53 8.20
N GLN A 113 3.14 15.78 7.69
CA GLN A 113 3.68 16.02 6.34
C GLN A 113 5.16 15.62 6.27
N LYS A 114 5.94 15.97 7.30
CA LYS A 114 7.35 15.59 7.38
C LYS A 114 7.50 14.08 7.57
N VAL A 115 6.68 13.46 8.40
CA VAL A 115 6.69 12.00 8.59
C VAL A 115 6.49 11.27 7.28
N LEU A 116 5.48 11.68 6.50
CA LEU A 116 5.20 11.11 5.19
C LEU A 116 6.36 11.34 4.21
N SER A 117 6.87 12.58 4.15
CA SER A 117 7.99 12.92 3.27
C SER A 117 9.27 12.16 3.61
N ASP A 118 9.60 12.04 4.88
CA ASP A 118 10.76 11.27 5.33
C ASP A 118 10.58 9.77 5.00
N PHE A 119 9.37 9.24 5.19
CA PHE A 119 9.06 7.85 4.83
C PHE A 119 9.25 7.61 3.32
N VAL A 120 8.63 8.42 2.46
CA VAL A 120 8.76 8.29 1.00
C VAL A 120 10.22 8.41 0.55
N SER A 121 10.94 9.39 1.11
CA SER A 121 12.37 9.60 0.80
C SER A 121 13.22 8.41 1.24
N SER A 122 12.91 7.78 2.38
CA SER A 122 13.62 6.58 2.86
C SER A 122 13.47 5.39 1.89
N GLN A 123 12.40 5.37 1.10
CA GLN A 123 12.18 4.36 0.04
C GLN A 123 12.88 4.72 -1.29
N SER A 124 13.71 5.76 -1.31
CA SER A 124 14.39 6.27 -2.51
C SER A 124 13.41 6.69 -3.63
N MET A 125 12.20 7.09 -3.26
CA MET A 125 11.18 7.61 -4.16
C MET A 125 10.99 9.11 -3.94
N GLN A 126 10.45 9.79 -4.94
CA GLN A 126 10.08 11.20 -4.84
C GLN A 126 8.61 11.31 -4.46
N GLN A 127 8.29 12.11 -3.46
CA GLN A 127 6.90 12.42 -3.13
C GLN A 127 6.32 13.40 -4.16
N GLY A 128 5.18 13.00 -4.75
CA GLY A 128 4.33 13.88 -5.54
C GLY A 128 3.22 14.50 -4.68
N GLU A 129 1.99 14.47 -5.19
CA GLU A 129 0.83 14.96 -4.45
C GLU A 129 0.52 14.06 -3.24
N SER A 130 -0.03 14.68 -2.19
CA SER A 130 -0.49 13.95 -1.02
C SER A 130 -1.76 14.56 -0.45
N HIS A 131 -2.65 13.71 0.02
CA HIS A 131 -3.91 14.09 0.64
C HIS A 131 -4.05 13.43 2.01
N PHE A 132 -4.32 14.25 3.04
CA PHE A 132 -4.43 13.80 4.42
C PHE A 132 -5.88 13.76 4.87
N LEU A 133 -6.34 12.59 5.29
CA LEU A 133 -7.69 12.36 5.77
C LEU A 133 -7.76 12.64 7.28
N GLY A 134 -8.67 13.55 7.67
CA GLY A 134 -8.84 13.94 9.06
C GLY A 134 -7.75 14.87 9.60
N ALA A 135 -7.10 15.66 8.76
CA ALA A 135 -6.05 16.62 9.18
C ALA A 135 -6.50 17.62 10.26
N ASN A 136 -7.81 17.93 10.32
CA ASN A 136 -8.39 18.84 11.32
C ASN A 136 -8.66 18.15 12.68
N HIS A 137 -8.40 16.86 12.81
CA HIS A 137 -8.56 16.15 14.09
C HIS A 137 -7.44 16.55 15.05
N LYS A 138 -7.76 16.66 16.36
CA LYS A 138 -6.79 17.08 17.41
C LYS A 138 -5.53 16.20 17.50
N GLY A 139 -5.61 14.95 17.05
CA GLY A 139 -4.48 14.02 17.02
C GLY A 139 -3.78 13.93 15.64
N GLY A 140 -4.07 14.84 14.71
CA GLY A 140 -3.59 14.78 13.34
C GLY A 140 -4.41 13.84 12.44
N PRO A 141 -4.01 13.67 11.17
CA PRO A 141 -4.72 12.84 10.20
C PRO A 141 -4.69 11.35 10.60
N TYR A 142 -5.74 10.63 10.25
CA TYR A 142 -5.81 9.19 10.47
C TYR A 142 -5.27 8.37 9.28
N ALA A 143 -5.17 8.97 8.11
CA ALA A 143 -4.55 8.36 6.94
C ALA A 143 -4.01 9.44 5.98
N ALA A 144 -3.13 9.03 5.10
CA ALA A 144 -2.68 9.81 3.95
C ALA A 144 -2.77 8.95 2.69
N VAL A 145 -3.16 9.56 1.57
CA VAL A 145 -2.95 9.02 0.23
C VAL A 145 -1.82 9.80 -0.39
N VAL A 146 -0.85 9.14 -0.98
CA VAL A 146 0.36 9.77 -1.51
C VAL A 146 0.75 9.20 -2.86
N GLU A 147 1.17 10.08 -3.75
CA GLU A 147 1.85 9.76 -4.98
C GLU A 147 3.34 9.60 -4.72
N MET A 148 3.89 8.45 -5.09
CA MET A 148 5.31 8.10 -4.97
C MET A 148 5.87 7.85 -6.37
N ILE A 149 6.84 8.65 -6.79
CA ILE A 149 7.41 8.61 -8.14
C ILE A 149 8.70 7.79 -8.11
N CYS A 150 8.75 6.78 -8.97
CA CYS A 150 9.88 5.90 -9.14
C CYS A 150 11.01 6.53 -9.96
#